data_81548f7fa8f0736e5781abd66c291fc7
#
_entry.id   81548f7fa8f0736e5781abd66c291fc7
#
_cell.length_a   1.000
_cell.length_b   1.000
_cell.length_c   1.000
_cell.angle_alpha   90.00
_cell.angle_beta   90.00
_cell.angle_gamma   90.00
#
_symmetry.space_group_name_H-M   'P 1'
#
loop_
_entity.id
_entity.type
_entity.pdbx_description
1 polymer ?
#
loop_
_entity_poly.entity_id
_entity_poly.type
_entity_poly.pdbx_seq_one_letter_code
_entity_poly.pdbx_strand_id
1 'polypeptide(L)'
;MSKMIFGIDVGGTFTDIVVIANGKLAIHKLPSTPSDPSSGVIQGVSEISNGLEPDQSYSDGSTQFVHGSTVATNALLEGKGSKTALITTLGFEDVLEIGRQARSDLYDFNLERSPALAPWELRFGVPERIDHTGTIIEDLTPESMKTLIELLNEAGVESIAISTLFSFLNPIHENMILDSISKLDNPPYTSTSSQILPEFREYERTSTVVVNSYVGPIMSEYLGRLEASLSRNLRIMQSSGGSITTKLASEQPVRTILSGPAGGVVGAFHTGMQAGFPDIITLDMGGTSTDVSLCPGLIKQTTSANVGGYPIGVPMIEIHTVGAGGGSIAHIDSGGALTVGPESAGA
;
A
#
# COMPACT_ATOMS: atom_id res chain seq x y z
N MET A 1 -2.61 35.64 4.13
CA MET A 1 -1.96 34.80 3.08
C MET A 1 -2.96 33.79 2.63
N SER A 2 -3.23 33.69 1.35
CA SER A 2 -4.19 32.74 0.80
C SER A 2 -3.61 31.33 0.85
N LYS A 3 -4.32 30.41 1.44
CA LYS A 3 -3.92 28.99 1.55
C LYS A 3 -4.00 28.34 0.15
N MET A 4 -2.90 27.81 -0.33
CA MET A 4 -2.84 27.06 -1.57
C MET A 4 -2.86 25.56 -1.25
N ILE A 5 -3.70 24.79 -1.93
CA ILE A 5 -3.83 23.34 -1.72
C ILE A 5 -3.69 22.66 -3.07
N PHE A 6 -2.73 21.74 -3.17
CA PHE A 6 -2.56 20.84 -4.30
C PHE A 6 -3.14 19.47 -3.96
N GLY A 7 -3.98 18.96 -4.85
CA GLY A 7 -4.37 17.55 -4.90
C GLY A 7 -3.63 16.90 -6.07
N ILE A 8 -2.95 15.78 -5.82
CA ILE A 8 -2.15 15.07 -6.81
C ILE A 8 -2.56 13.61 -6.82
N ASP A 9 -2.91 13.09 -7.99
CA ASP A 9 -3.17 11.67 -8.19
C ASP A 9 -2.24 11.11 -9.27
N VAL A 10 -1.50 10.07 -8.93
CA VAL A 10 -0.61 9.36 -9.87
C VAL A 10 -1.23 8.03 -10.21
N GLY A 11 -1.81 7.95 -11.39
CA GLY A 11 -2.26 6.72 -12.00
C GLY A 11 -1.20 6.05 -12.87
N GLY A 12 -1.51 4.87 -13.40
CA GLY A 12 -0.59 4.13 -14.29
C GLY A 12 -0.34 4.83 -15.63
N THR A 13 -1.31 5.63 -16.13
CA THR A 13 -1.26 6.27 -17.45
C THR A 13 -1.07 7.78 -17.35
N PHE A 14 -1.77 8.45 -16.46
CA PHE A 14 -1.76 9.91 -16.29
C PHE A 14 -1.50 10.28 -14.83
N THR A 15 -0.88 11.44 -14.66
CA THR A 15 -0.77 12.15 -13.39
C THR A 15 -1.70 13.35 -13.46
N ASP A 16 -2.65 13.43 -12.54
CA ASP A 16 -3.63 14.49 -12.44
C ASP A 16 -3.27 15.41 -11.26
N ILE A 17 -3.25 16.72 -11.52
CA ILE A 17 -2.94 17.73 -10.51
C ILE A 17 -4.06 18.77 -10.49
N VAL A 18 -4.55 19.03 -9.31
CA VAL A 18 -5.57 20.05 -9.05
C VAL A 18 -5.02 21.03 -8.03
N VAL A 19 -5.15 22.31 -8.28
CA VAL A 19 -4.77 23.35 -7.31
C VAL A 19 -5.95 24.26 -7.00
N ILE A 20 -6.17 24.51 -5.72
CA ILE A 20 -7.11 25.51 -5.22
C ILE A 20 -6.28 26.66 -4.65
N ALA A 21 -6.42 27.83 -5.28
CA ALA A 21 -5.75 29.06 -4.86
C ALA A 21 -6.74 30.23 -4.94
N ASN A 22 -6.91 31.00 -3.86
CA ASN A 22 -7.81 32.17 -3.81
C ASN A 22 -9.25 31.86 -4.24
N GLY A 23 -9.76 30.66 -3.94
CA GLY A 23 -11.10 30.20 -4.35
C GLY A 23 -11.23 29.84 -5.84
N LYS A 24 -10.16 29.91 -6.62
CA LYS A 24 -10.10 29.45 -8.01
C LYS A 24 -9.54 28.02 -8.06
N LEU A 25 -10.09 27.22 -8.95
CA LEU A 25 -9.64 25.87 -9.25
C LEU A 25 -8.88 25.88 -10.57
N ALA A 26 -7.67 25.29 -10.59
CA ALA A 26 -6.95 24.97 -11.82
C ALA A 26 -6.65 23.47 -11.86
N ILE A 27 -6.65 22.90 -13.07
CA ILE A 27 -6.44 21.47 -13.30
C ILE A 27 -5.31 21.34 -14.32
N HIS A 28 -4.42 20.40 -14.07
CA HIS A 28 -3.35 20.03 -14.98
C HIS A 28 -3.24 18.51 -15.08
N LYS A 29 -3.07 17.99 -16.29
CA LYS A 29 -2.97 16.56 -16.57
C LYS A 29 -1.78 16.32 -17.47
N LEU A 30 -0.93 15.37 -17.10
CA LEU A 30 0.23 14.98 -17.88
C LEU A 30 0.38 13.45 -17.92
N PRO A 31 1.08 12.88 -18.92
CA PRO A 31 1.38 11.47 -18.93
C PRO A 31 2.19 11.08 -17.69
N SER A 32 1.88 9.93 -17.09
CA SER A 32 2.68 9.39 -16.00
C SER A 32 4.06 8.95 -16.50
N THR A 33 5.04 8.98 -15.60
CA THR A 33 6.42 8.54 -15.85
C THR A 33 6.66 7.21 -15.10
N PRO A 34 6.35 6.04 -15.69
CA PRO A 34 6.36 4.76 -14.99
C PRO A 34 7.72 4.38 -14.39
N SER A 35 8.82 4.82 -15.03
CA SER A 35 10.19 4.58 -14.54
C SER A 35 10.55 5.41 -13.30
N ASP A 36 9.95 6.59 -13.15
CA ASP A 36 10.10 7.48 -11.99
C ASP A 36 8.84 8.33 -11.82
N PRO A 37 7.84 7.83 -11.09
CA PRO A 37 6.59 8.57 -10.88
C PRO A 37 6.76 9.91 -10.16
N SER A 38 7.85 10.10 -9.41
CA SER A 38 8.14 11.37 -8.73
C SER A 38 8.45 12.50 -9.71
N SER A 39 9.11 12.21 -10.82
CA SER A 39 9.43 13.18 -11.87
C SER A 39 8.18 13.79 -12.48
N GLY A 40 7.16 12.98 -12.79
CA GLY A 40 5.89 13.46 -13.33
C GLY A 40 5.16 14.40 -12.36
N VAL A 41 5.16 14.06 -11.07
CA VAL A 41 4.58 14.92 -10.04
C VAL A 41 5.30 16.28 -9.95
N ILE A 42 6.63 16.25 -9.86
CA ILE A 42 7.45 17.47 -9.73
C ILE A 42 7.27 18.36 -10.98
N GLN A 43 7.32 17.77 -12.16
CA GLN A 43 7.09 18.47 -13.42
C GLN A 43 5.71 19.12 -13.44
N GLY A 44 4.65 18.38 -13.19
CA GLY A 44 3.29 18.87 -13.25
C GLY A 44 3.00 19.97 -12.21
N VAL A 45 3.54 19.84 -10.98
CA VAL A 45 3.45 20.91 -9.98
C VAL A 45 4.16 22.19 -10.47
N SER A 46 5.34 22.04 -11.09
CA SER A 46 6.08 23.18 -11.67
C SER A 46 5.30 23.84 -12.81
N GLU A 47 4.75 23.05 -13.74
CA GLU A 47 4.01 23.55 -14.89
C GLU A 47 2.74 24.32 -14.48
N ILE A 48 1.93 23.75 -13.59
CA ILE A 48 0.71 24.44 -13.11
C ILE A 48 1.05 25.69 -12.30
N SER A 49 2.14 25.66 -11.53
CA SER A 49 2.58 26.79 -10.72
C SER A 49 3.08 27.96 -11.56
N ASN A 50 3.71 27.71 -12.70
CA ASN A 50 4.13 28.75 -13.64
C ASN A 50 2.96 29.47 -14.33
N GLY A 51 1.76 28.86 -14.34
CA GLY A 51 0.53 29.46 -14.82
C GLY A 51 -0.23 30.28 -13.77
N LEU A 52 0.21 30.25 -12.51
CA LEU A 52 -0.37 31.03 -11.42
C LEU A 52 0.19 32.44 -11.40
N GLU A 53 -0.51 33.38 -10.71
CA GLU A 53 -0.06 34.76 -10.59
C GLU A 53 1.32 34.84 -9.87
N PRO A 54 2.23 35.77 -10.24
CA PRO A 54 3.61 35.85 -9.73
C PRO A 54 3.76 35.95 -8.21
N ASP A 55 2.73 36.45 -7.52
CA ASP A 55 2.70 36.54 -6.05
C ASP A 55 2.36 35.24 -5.33
N GLN A 56 2.16 34.14 -6.07
CA GLN A 56 1.75 32.83 -5.54
C GLN A 56 2.91 31.83 -5.62
N SER A 57 3.91 32.00 -4.75
CA SER A 57 4.96 31.00 -4.60
C SER A 57 4.47 29.81 -3.76
N TYR A 58 4.58 28.58 -4.29
CA TYR A 58 4.27 27.35 -3.56
C TYR A 58 5.35 26.97 -2.54
N SER A 59 6.47 27.68 -2.50
CA SER A 59 7.58 27.46 -1.58
C SER A 59 7.41 28.10 -0.19
N ASP A 60 6.34 28.88 -0.01
CA ASP A 60 6.03 29.50 1.27
C ASP A 60 5.36 28.48 2.20
N GLY A 61 5.76 28.11 3.30
CA GLY A 61 5.22 27.09 4.22
C GLY A 61 3.68 27.06 4.43
N SER A 62 2.88 27.88 3.68
CA SER A 62 1.42 27.91 3.69
C SER A 62 0.79 26.94 2.67
N THR A 63 1.56 26.47 1.70
CA THR A 63 1.10 25.51 0.69
C THR A 63 1.00 24.10 1.27
N GLN A 64 -0.10 23.42 0.98
CA GLN A 64 -0.34 22.04 1.36
C GLN A 64 -0.45 21.15 0.12
N PHE A 65 0.22 20.01 0.15
CA PHE A 65 0.12 18.98 -0.88
C PHE A 65 -0.57 17.76 -0.30
N VAL A 66 -1.57 17.24 -1.02
CA VAL A 66 -2.25 15.97 -0.71
C VAL A 66 -2.07 15.05 -1.90
N HIS A 67 -1.46 13.91 -1.70
CA HIS A 67 -1.03 13.02 -2.76
C HIS A 67 -1.61 11.62 -2.61
N GLY A 68 -2.36 11.16 -3.62
CA GLY A 68 -2.75 9.78 -3.86
C GLY A 68 -1.75 9.12 -4.82
N SER A 69 -1.45 7.84 -4.64
CA SER A 69 -0.46 7.15 -5.46
C SER A 69 -0.81 5.68 -5.67
N THR A 70 -0.59 5.20 -6.88
CA THR A 70 -0.67 3.77 -7.21
C THR A 70 0.65 3.03 -7.08
N VAL A 71 1.74 3.70 -6.65
CA VAL A 71 3.10 3.10 -6.60
C VAL A 71 3.13 1.83 -5.76
N ALA A 72 2.60 1.87 -4.52
CA ALA A 72 2.55 0.68 -3.67
C ALA A 72 1.67 -0.43 -4.25
N THR A 73 0.51 -0.05 -4.80
CA THR A 73 -0.42 -0.99 -5.43
C THR A 73 0.21 -1.67 -6.64
N ASN A 74 0.83 -0.89 -7.53
CA ASN A 74 1.48 -1.42 -8.73
C ASN A 74 2.68 -2.30 -8.37
N ALA A 75 3.51 -1.89 -7.40
CA ALA A 75 4.64 -2.70 -6.93
C ALA A 75 4.17 -4.08 -6.43
N LEU A 76 3.04 -4.12 -5.71
CA LEU A 76 2.46 -5.38 -5.23
C LEU A 76 1.89 -6.22 -6.37
N LEU A 77 1.07 -5.63 -7.25
CA LEU A 77 0.37 -6.35 -8.32
C LEU A 77 1.30 -6.83 -9.44
N GLU A 78 2.35 -6.07 -9.74
CA GLU A 78 3.33 -6.40 -10.79
C GLU A 78 4.50 -7.26 -10.28
N GLY A 79 4.52 -7.60 -8.99
CA GLY A 79 5.60 -8.39 -8.40
C GLY A 79 6.95 -7.67 -8.38
N LYS A 80 6.95 -6.33 -8.31
CA LYS A 80 8.14 -5.46 -8.38
C LYS A 80 8.58 -4.92 -7.02
N GLY A 81 8.24 -5.61 -5.93
CA GLY A 81 8.70 -5.24 -4.59
C GLY A 81 10.13 -5.67 -4.29
N SER A 82 10.57 -5.44 -3.08
CA SER A 82 11.91 -5.75 -2.61
C SER A 82 12.08 -7.24 -2.26
N LYS A 83 13.33 -7.71 -2.25
CA LYS A 83 13.68 -9.05 -1.74
C LYS A 83 13.44 -9.10 -0.25
N THR A 84 12.34 -9.73 0.15
CA THR A 84 11.78 -9.68 1.51
C THR A 84 12.00 -10.99 2.27
N ALA A 85 12.53 -10.89 3.49
CA ALA A 85 12.56 -12.00 4.44
C ALA A 85 11.38 -11.93 5.42
N LEU A 86 10.94 -13.10 5.89
CA LEU A 86 10.05 -13.25 7.03
C LEU A 86 10.82 -13.82 8.21
N ILE A 87 10.76 -13.17 9.37
CA ILE A 87 11.19 -13.72 10.65
C ILE A 87 9.94 -14.02 11.46
N THR A 88 9.82 -15.25 11.93
CA THR A 88 8.64 -15.71 12.68
C THR A 88 9.04 -16.66 13.81
N THR A 89 8.11 -17.02 14.67
CA THR A 89 8.29 -18.07 15.69
C THR A 89 8.65 -19.40 15.02
N LEU A 90 9.64 -20.10 15.54
CA LEU A 90 10.08 -21.41 15.05
C LEU A 90 8.89 -22.39 14.92
N GLY A 91 8.75 -23.01 13.74
CA GLY A 91 7.66 -23.92 13.38
C GLY A 91 6.42 -23.19 12.79
N PHE A 92 6.51 -21.87 12.54
CA PHE A 92 5.45 -21.08 11.89
C PHE A 92 5.89 -20.46 10.55
N GLU A 93 6.97 -20.94 9.97
CA GLU A 93 7.54 -20.47 8.71
C GLU A 93 6.56 -20.69 7.55
N ASP A 94 5.71 -21.71 7.65
CA ASP A 94 4.72 -22.07 6.62
C ASP A 94 3.39 -21.32 6.69
N VAL A 95 3.22 -20.39 7.64
CA VAL A 95 1.95 -19.68 7.82
C VAL A 95 1.45 -19.01 6.55
N LEU A 96 2.37 -18.44 5.74
CA LEU A 96 2.04 -17.80 4.45
C LEU A 96 1.61 -18.82 3.38
N GLU A 97 2.22 -20.01 3.39
CA GLU A 97 1.93 -21.08 2.43
C GLU A 97 0.60 -21.77 2.75
N ILE A 98 0.41 -22.10 4.03
CA ILE A 98 -0.80 -22.75 4.50
C ILE A 98 -2.01 -21.83 4.31
N GLY A 99 -1.88 -20.55 4.70
CA GLY A 99 -2.97 -19.57 4.65
C GLY A 99 -4.23 -20.06 5.32
N ARG A 100 -5.38 -19.79 4.71
CA ARG A 100 -6.69 -20.27 5.17
C ARG A 100 -7.12 -21.59 4.51
N GLN A 101 -6.29 -22.16 3.63
CA GLN A 101 -6.60 -23.37 2.85
C GLN A 101 -7.92 -23.28 2.06
N ALA A 102 -8.43 -22.07 1.87
CA ALA A 102 -9.62 -21.82 1.06
C ALA A 102 -9.24 -21.72 -0.42
N ARG A 103 -10.04 -22.35 -1.28
CA ARG A 103 -9.94 -22.16 -2.73
C ARG A 103 -10.85 -21.00 -3.13
N SER A 104 -10.38 -20.11 -4.01
CA SER A 104 -11.20 -19.03 -4.56
C SER A 104 -12.27 -19.57 -5.51
N ASP A 105 -11.99 -20.67 -6.21
CA ASP A 105 -12.96 -21.44 -6.96
C ASP A 105 -12.86 -22.93 -6.58
N LEU A 106 -14.00 -23.50 -6.17
CA LEU A 106 -14.07 -24.91 -5.74
C LEU A 106 -13.95 -25.89 -6.90
N TYR A 107 -14.28 -25.47 -8.11
CA TYR A 107 -14.38 -26.31 -9.30
C TYR A 107 -13.21 -26.13 -10.28
N ASP A 108 -12.36 -25.11 -10.06
CA ASP A 108 -11.13 -24.95 -10.82
C ASP A 108 -9.99 -25.77 -10.19
N PHE A 109 -9.57 -26.82 -10.89
CA PHE A 109 -8.46 -27.69 -10.46
C PHE A 109 -7.08 -27.14 -10.82
N ASN A 110 -7.01 -26.12 -11.69
CA ASN A 110 -5.77 -25.50 -12.13
C ASN A 110 -5.51 -24.14 -11.47
N LEU A 111 -6.27 -23.82 -10.42
CA LEU A 111 -6.15 -22.53 -9.72
C LEU A 111 -4.77 -22.42 -9.08
N GLU A 112 -3.97 -21.52 -9.60
CA GLU A 112 -2.69 -21.14 -9.00
C GLU A 112 -2.91 -20.04 -7.95
N ARG A 113 -2.26 -20.20 -6.79
CA ARG A 113 -2.20 -19.15 -5.78
C ARG A 113 -1.11 -18.15 -6.16
N SER A 114 -1.31 -16.89 -5.80
CA SER A 114 -0.22 -15.90 -5.86
C SER A 114 0.97 -16.39 -5.04
N PRO A 115 2.20 -16.36 -5.59
CA PRO A 115 3.39 -16.80 -4.88
C PRO A 115 3.60 -15.98 -3.61
N ALA A 116 4.09 -16.60 -2.55
CA ALA A 116 4.36 -15.89 -1.32
C ALA A 116 5.45 -14.80 -1.54
N LEU A 117 5.21 -13.58 -1.05
CA LEU A 117 6.13 -12.45 -1.20
C LEU A 117 7.45 -12.64 -0.42
N ALA A 118 7.44 -13.48 0.62
CA ALA A 118 8.63 -14.02 1.26
C ALA A 118 8.73 -15.51 0.86
N PRO A 119 9.59 -15.88 -0.11
CA PRO A 119 9.77 -17.26 -0.55
C PRO A 119 10.36 -18.11 0.57
N TRP A 120 10.23 -19.44 0.47
CA TRP A 120 10.62 -20.39 1.51
C TRP A 120 12.05 -20.18 2.03
N GLU A 121 12.99 -19.92 1.13
CA GLU A 121 14.40 -19.75 1.44
C GLU A 121 14.69 -18.49 2.25
N LEU A 122 13.74 -17.57 2.34
CA LEU A 122 13.84 -16.31 3.07
C LEU A 122 12.91 -16.27 4.29
N ARG A 123 12.46 -17.42 4.79
CA ARG A 123 11.67 -17.54 6.02
C ARG A 123 12.52 -18.11 7.14
N PHE A 124 12.68 -17.36 8.21
CA PHE A 124 13.56 -17.70 9.33
C PHE A 124 12.74 -17.87 10.61
N GLY A 125 12.70 -19.10 11.13
CA GLY A 125 12.11 -19.40 12.43
C GLY A 125 13.10 -19.08 13.55
N VAL A 126 12.65 -18.32 14.56
CA VAL A 126 13.45 -18.02 15.75
C VAL A 126 12.92 -18.81 16.96
N PRO A 127 13.80 -19.40 17.78
CA PRO A 127 13.40 -20.10 18.99
C PRO A 127 12.96 -19.09 20.05
N GLU A 128 11.68 -18.77 20.03
CA GLU A 128 11.01 -17.92 20.99
C GLU A 128 9.57 -18.38 21.14
N ARG A 129 8.96 -18.13 22.29
CA ARG A 129 7.54 -18.42 22.49
C ARG A 129 6.92 -17.49 23.52
N ILE A 130 5.87 -16.82 23.10
CA ILE A 130 4.92 -16.11 23.96
C ILE A 130 3.59 -16.86 23.93
N ASP A 131 2.92 -16.97 25.07
CA ASP A 131 1.63 -17.64 25.16
C ASP A 131 0.44 -16.68 24.98
N HIS A 132 -0.76 -17.24 25.04
CA HIS A 132 -2.01 -16.51 24.86
C HIS A 132 -2.31 -15.48 25.98
N THR A 133 -1.54 -15.46 27.07
CA THR A 133 -1.62 -14.46 28.15
C THR A 133 -0.59 -13.35 27.98
N GLY A 134 0.33 -13.44 27.00
CA GLY A 134 1.46 -12.54 26.82
C GLY A 134 2.67 -12.91 27.67
N THR A 135 2.67 -14.08 28.34
CA THR A 135 3.79 -14.58 29.14
C THR A 135 4.85 -15.21 28.25
N ILE A 136 6.11 -14.91 28.51
CA ILE A 136 7.25 -15.52 27.80
C ILE A 136 7.43 -16.96 28.33
N ILE A 137 7.32 -17.95 27.42
CA ILE A 137 7.57 -19.37 27.69
C ILE A 137 9.01 -19.73 27.28
N GLU A 138 9.47 -19.20 26.15
CA GLU A 138 10.83 -19.37 25.63
C GLU A 138 11.35 -18.00 25.18
N ASP A 139 12.51 -17.60 25.72
CA ASP A 139 13.09 -16.29 25.44
C ASP A 139 14.14 -16.38 24.33
N LEU A 140 14.32 -15.29 23.59
CA LEU A 140 15.37 -15.15 22.58
C LEU A 140 16.75 -15.13 23.25
N THR A 141 17.65 -16.00 22.80
CA THR A 141 19.02 -16.03 23.30
C THR A 141 19.97 -15.19 22.44
N PRO A 142 21.08 -14.68 22.99
CA PRO A 142 22.11 -14.01 22.20
C PRO A 142 22.66 -14.87 21.05
N GLU A 143 22.76 -16.19 21.25
CA GLU A 143 23.22 -17.14 20.24
C GLU A 143 22.25 -17.26 19.09
N SER A 144 20.93 -17.38 19.37
CA SER A 144 19.90 -17.43 18.31
C SER A 144 19.85 -16.13 17.51
N MET A 145 20.01 -14.99 18.18
CA MET A 145 20.08 -13.69 17.52
C MET A 145 21.31 -13.57 16.62
N LYS A 146 22.48 -14.03 17.07
CA LYS A 146 23.69 -14.02 16.25
C LYS A 146 23.52 -14.88 15.00
N THR A 147 23.01 -16.10 15.17
CA THR A 147 22.72 -17.00 14.03
C THR A 147 21.74 -16.37 13.05
N LEU A 148 20.67 -15.73 13.53
CA LEU A 148 19.71 -15.05 12.68
C LEU A 148 20.36 -13.94 11.85
N ILE A 149 21.21 -13.11 12.48
CA ILE A 149 21.92 -12.03 11.77
C ILE A 149 22.87 -12.57 10.70
N GLU A 150 23.58 -13.66 10.99
CA GLU A 150 24.45 -14.32 10.00
C GLU A 150 23.64 -14.81 8.79
N LEU A 151 22.50 -15.49 9.02
CA LEU A 151 21.61 -15.94 7.95
C LEU A 151 21.04 -14.80 7.11
N LEU A 152 20.62 -13.69 7.73
CA LEU A 152 20.10 -12.51 7.03
C LEU A 152 21.18 -11.85 6.17
N ASN A 153 22.42 -11.76 6.65
CA ASN A 153 23.55 -11.24 5.89
C ASN A 153 23.87 -12.11 4.66
N GLU A 154 23.87 -13.44 4.82
CA GLU A 154 24.06 -14.38 3.72
C GLU A 154 22.94 -14.29 2.68
N ALA A 155 21.70 -14.12 3.15
CA ALA A 155 20.53 -14.01 2.28
C ALA A 155 20.52 -12.71 1.45
N GLY A 156 21.18 -11.64 1.90
CA GLY A 156 21.26 -10.36 1.19
C GLY A 156 19.88 -9.78 0.87
N VAL A 157 19.02 -9.67 1.89
CA VAL A 157 17.66 -9.18 1.76
C VAL A 157 17.61 -7.66 1.83
N GLU A 158 16.65 -7.06 1.13
CA GLU A 158 16.43 -5.61 1.08
C GLU A 158 15.42 -5.16 2.14
N SER A 159 14.53 -6.09 2.53
CA SER A 159 13.54 -5.81 3.57
C SER A 159 13.25 -7.03 4.43
N ILE A 160 12.74 -6.78 5.65
CA ILE A 160 12.44 -7.81 6.64
C ILE A 160 11.08 -7.54 7.26
N ALA A 161 10.24 -8.57 7.26
CA ALA A 161 9.00 -8.63 8.02
C ALA A 161 9.20 -9.48 9.28
N ILE A 162 8.88 -8.95 10.45
CA ILE A 162 8.94 -9.67 11.71
C ILE A 162 7.52 -9.92 12.20
N SER A 163 7.14 -11.18 12.40
CA SER A 163 5.81 -11.57 12.87
C SER A 163 5.90 -12.80 13.78
N THR A 164 5.98 -12.55 15.09
CA THR A 164 6.01 -13.62 16.08
C THR A 164 4.63 -13.87 16.68
N LEU A 165 4.44 -15.07 17.26
CA LEU A 165 3.16 -15.42 17.88
C LEU A 165 2.88 -14.51 19.08
N PHE A 166 1.62 -14.10 19.22
CA PHE A 166 1.13 -13.25 20.30
C PHE A 166 1.87 -11.92 20.51
N SER A 167 2.64 -11.45 19.51
CA SER A 167 3.34 -10.15 19.56
C SER A 167 2.39 -8.96 19.73
N PHE A 168 1.12 -9.10 19.37
CA PHE A 168 0.08 -8.10 19.63
C PHE A 168 -0.28 -7.94 21.12
N LEU A 169 0.02 -8.94 21.96
CA LEU A 169 -0.08 -8.89 23.42
C LEU A 169 1.23 -8.46 24.07
N ASN A 170 2.35 -8.99 23.57
CA ASN A 170 3.67 -8.70 24.10
C ASN A 170 4.69 -8.63 22.96
N PRO A 171 5.09 -7.43 22.53
CA PRO A 171 5.96 -7.24 21.36
C PRO A 171 7.46 -7.39 21.69
N ILE A 172 7.84 -7.88 22.88
CA ILE A 172 9.21 -7.81 23.35
C ILE A 172 10.21 -8.49 22.40
N HIS A 173 9.89 -9.68 21.88
CA HIS A 173 10.77 -10.40 20.97
C HIS A 173 10.89 -9.74 19.61
N GLU A 174 9.78 -9.22 19.04
CA GLU A 174 9.84 -8.43 17.80
C GLU A 174 10.70 -7.18 17.97
N ASN A 175 10.60 -6.49 19.11
CA ASN A 175 11.42 -5.31 19.42
C ASN A 175 12.90 -5.68 19.58
N MET A 176 13.23 -6.81 20.26
CA MET A 176 14.60 -7.28 20.39
C MET A 176 15.24 -7.60 19.03
N ILE A 177 14.50 -8.23 18.13
CA ILE A 177 14.95 -8.53 16.77
C ILE A 177 15.15 -7.21 15.99
N LEU A 178 14.17 -6.31 16.03
CA LEU A 178 14.24 -5.00 15.36
C LEU A 178 15.45 -4.19 15.83
N ASP A 179 15.66 -4.12 17.14
CA ASP A 179 16.80 -3.40 17.74
C ASP A 179 18.14 -3.99 17.31
N SER A 180 18.22 -5.31 17.14
CA SER A 180 19.44 -5.96 16.70
C SER A 180 19.74 -5.69 15.22
N ILE A 181 18.71 -5.72 14.37
CA ILE A 181 18.83 -5.42 12.94
C ILE A 181 19.17 -3.94 12.74
N SER A 182 18.59 -3.02 13.51
CA SER A 182 18.83 -1.58 13.41
C SER A 182 20.28 -1.17 13.69
N LYS A 183 21.08 -2.03 14.35
CA LYS A 183 22.49 -1.80 14.67
C LYS A 183 23.44 -2.25 13.57
N LEU A 184 22.95 -2.84 12.49
CA LEU A 184 23.77 -3.20 11.33
C LEU A 184 24.25 -1.94 10.61
N ASP A 185 25.39 -2.01 9.93
CA ASP A 185 25.97 -0.88 9.19
C ASP A 185 25.02 -0.35 8.11
N ASN A 186 24.32 -1.24 7.42
CA ASN A 186 23.30 -0.93 6.42
C ASN A 186 22.05 -1.74 6.73
N PRO A 187 21.21 -1.29 7.67
CA PRO A 187 20.04 -2.06 8.07
C PRO A 187 19.02 -2.12 6.92
N PRO A 188 18.51 -3.32 6.58
CA PRO A 188 17.40 -3.44 5.63
C PRO A 188 16.14 -2.78 6.18
N TYR A 189 15.23 -2.41 5.28
CA TYR A 189 13.91 -1.91 5.70
C TYR A 189 13.21 -2.98 6.55
N THR A 190 12.80 -2.64 7.76
CA THR A 190 12.28 -3.62 8.71
C THR A 190 10.94 -3.17 9.27
N SER A 191 9.96 -4.08 9.28
CA SER A 191 8.64 -3.87 9.87
C SER A 191 8.31 -4.96 10.87
N THR A 192 7.63 -4.59 11.97
CA THR A 192 7.13 -5.55 12.96
C THR A 192 5.61 -5.66 12.89
N SER A 193 5.07 -6.85 13.08
CA SER A 193 3.63 -7.08 13.03
C SER A 193 2.90 -6.34 14.15
N SER A 194 3.51 -6.17 15.31
CA SER A 194 2.99 -5.43 16.45
C SER A 194 2.80 -3.94 16.20
N GLN A 195 3.57 -3.34 15.25
CA GLN A 195 3.42 -1.93 14.86
C GLN A 195 2.45 -1.75 13.69
N ILE A 196 2.42 -2.71 12.75
CA ILE A 196 1.62 -2.60 11.52
C ILE A 196 0.17 -3.02 11.76
N LEU A 197 -0.03 -4.19 12.39
CA LEU A 197 -1.35 -4.77 12.65
C LEU A 197 -1.33 -5.53 14.00
N PRO A 198 -1.47 -4.84 15.15
CA PRO A 198 -1.46 -5.46 16.48
C PRO A 198 -2.77 -6.19 16.78
N GLU A 199 -3.11 -7.20 15.97
CA GLU A 199 -4.34 -7.97 16.07
C GLU A 199 -4.03 -9.47 16.09
N PHE A 200 -4.98 -10.28 16.60
CA PHE A 200 -4.95 -11.73 16.47
C PHE A 200 -5.08 -12.14 14.99
N ARG A 201 -5.07 -13.45 14.68
CA ARG A 201 -5.04 -14.05 13.32
C ARG A 201 -3.66 -13.92 12.67
N GLU A 202 -2.82 -14.87 12.99
CA GLU A 202 -1.40 -14.92 12.56
C GLU A 202 -1.22 -14.85 11.05
N TYR A 203 -2.10 -15.45 10.24
CA TYR A 203 -1.97 -15.43 8.80
C TYR A 203 -2.16 -14.02 8.21
N GLU A 204 -3.29 -13.36 8.52
CA GLU A 204 -3.58 -12.01 8.02
C GLU A 204 -2.57 -10.98 8.54
N ARG A 205 -2.16 -11.13 9.81
CA ARG A 205 -1.12 -10.28 10.41
C ARG A 205 0.22 -10.45 9.71
N THR A 206 0.67 -11.69 9.51
CA THR A 206 1.94 -11.98 8.83
C THR A 206 1.89 -11.54 7.37
N SER A 207 0.81 -11.81 6.65
CA SER A 207 0.63 -11.34 5.28
C SER A 207 0.71 -9.81 5.20
N THR A 208 0.02 -9.09 6.10
CA THR A 208 -0.01 -7.63 6.11
C THR A 208 1.38 -7.04 6.37
N VAL A 209 2.14 -7.56 7.33
CA VAL A 209 3.49 -7.06 7.60
C VAL A 209 4.48 -7.42 6.48
N VAL A 210 4.31 -8.58 5.84
CA VAL A 210 5.13 -8.96 4.67
C VAL A 210 4.84 -8.03 3.50
N VAL A 211 3.57 -7.74 3.19
CA VAL A 211 3.20 -6.74 2.18
C VAL A 211 3.81 -5.38 2.51
N ASN A 212 3.74 -4.94 3.77
CA ASN A 212 4.35 -3.68 4.21
C ASN A 212 5.85 -3.64 3.92
N SER A 213 6.58 -4.69 4.30
CA SER A 213 8.03 -4.79 4.08
C SER A 213 8.37 -4.88 2.60
N TYR A 214 7.56 -5.62 1.82
CA TYR A 214 7.76 -5.82 0.39
C TYR A 214 7.70 -4.52 -0.42
N VAL A 215 6.79 -3.61 -0.09
CA VAL A 215 6.64 -2.33 -0.78
C VAL A 215 7.40 -1.19 -0.08
N GLY A 216 7.95 -1.43 1.10
CA GLY A 216 8.57 -0.43 1.97
C GLY A 216 9.72 0.34 1.34
N PRO A 217 10.77 -0.32 0.82
CA PRO A 217 11.92 0.37 0.21
C PRO A 217 11.51 1.28 -0.95
N ILE A 218 10.66 0.79 -1.85
CA ILE A 218 10.18 1.55 -3.02
C ILE A 218 9.41 2.79 -2.60
N MET A 219 8.50 2.64 -1.63
CA MET A 219 7.71 3.76 -1.13
C MET A 219 8.55 4.77 -0.36
N SER A 220 9.52 4.32 0.42
CA SER A 220 10.43 5.20 1.16
C SER A 220 11.28 6.06 0.21
N GLU A 221 11.82 5.45 -0.85
CA GLU A 221 12.59 6.17 -1.87
C GLU A 221 11.71 7.18 -2.64
N TYR A 222 10.55 6.74 -3.08
CA TYR A 222 9.58 7.58 -3.80
C TYR A 222 9.15 8.80 -2.98
N LEU A 223 8.71 8.57 -1.73
CA LEU A 223 8.24 9.64 -0.86
C LEU A 223 9.37 10.57 -0.43
N GLY A 224 10.58 10.04 -0.21
CA GLY A 224 11.76 10.84 0.08
C GLY A 224 12.10 11.83 -1.04
N ARG A 225 12.01 11.39 -2.32
CA ARG A 225 12.20 12.28 -3.48
C ARG A 225 11.13 13.38 -3.55
N LEU A 226 9.87 13.03 -3.32
CA LEU A 226 8.78 14.02 -3.31
C LEU A 226 8.93 15.03 -2.18
N GLU A 227 9.23 14.59 -0.96
CA GLU A 227 9.39 15.47 0.20
C GLU A 227 10.55 16.45 0.02
N ALA A 228 11.66 15.99 -0.56
CA ALA A 228 12.81 16.84 -0.87
C ALA A 228 12.50 17.93 -1.92
N SER A 229 11.58 17.63 -2.86
CA SER A 229 11.28 18.52 -3.99
C SER A 229 10.09 19.44 -3.76
N LEU A 230 9.06 18.99 -3.04
CA LEU A 230 7.81 19.74 -2.91
C LEU A 230 7.76 20.57 -1.62
N SER A 231 7.76 19.97 -0.48
CA SER A 231 7.86 20.61 0.85
C SER A 231 7.55 19.62 1.99
N ARG A 232 7.80 20.04 3.25
CA ARG A 232 7.42 19.28 4.46
C ARG A 232 5.91 19.20 4.72
N ASN A 233 5.07 19.94 3.96
CA ASN A 233 3.61 19.89 4.10
C ASN A 233 2.96 18.87 3.15
N LEU A 234 3.71 17.89 2.68
CA LEU A 234 3.21 16.79 1.89
C LEU A 234 2.45 15.80 2.78
N ARG A 235 1.21 15.52 2.39
CA ARG A 235 0.35 14.52 3.02
C ARG A 235 0.04 13.44 2.02
N ILE A 236 0.07 12.19 2.45
CA ILE A 236 -0.17 11.02 1.62
C ILE A 236 -1.55 10.46 1.96
N MET A 237 -2.36 10.27 0.92
CA MET A 237 -3.66 9.61 1.06
C MET A 237 -3.47 8.18 1.51
N GLN A 238 -4.34 7.72 2.40
CA GLN A 238 -4.37 6.33 2.82
C GLN A 238 -5.64 5.62 2.32
N SER A 239 -5.57 4.31 2.30
CA SER A 239 -6.63 3.39 1.85
C SER A 239 -7.96 3.60 2.56
N SER A 240 -7.96 4.12 3.78
CA SER A 240 -9.17 4.44 4.57
C SER A 240 -9.79 5.81 4.23
N GLY A 241 -9.22 6.55 3.27
CA GLY A 241 -9.75 7.86 2.82
C GLY A 241 -9.24 9.06 3.61
N GLY A 242 -8.40 8.87 4.63
CA GLY A 242 -7.70 9.94 5.33
C GLY A 242 -6.33 10.26 4.71
N SER A 243 -5.57 11.15 5.33
CA SER A 243 -4.19 11.45 4.93
C SER A 243 -3.22 11.37 6.11
N ILE A 244 -2.02 10.89 5.84
CA ILE A 244 -0.94 10.70 6.80
C ILE A 244 0.31 11.49 6.40
N THR A 245 1.28 11.60 7.29
CA THR A 245 2.57 12.21 6.99
C THR A 245 3.40 11.32 6.07
N THR A 246 4.33 11.90 5.31
CA THR A 246 5.31 11.14 4.51
C THR A 246 6.07 10.12 5.34
N LYS A 247 6.48 10.51 6.56
CA LYS A 247 7.16 9.61 7.51
C LYS A 247 6.30 8.36 7.79
N LEU A 248 5.04 8.53 8.21
CA LEU A 248 4.18 7.40 8.52
C LEU A 248 3.86 6.56 7.26
N ALA A 249 3.71 7.19 6.09
CA ALA A 249 3.51 6.50 4.83
C ALA A 249 4.75 5.68 4.41
N SER A 250 5.96 6.13 4.74
CA SER A 250 7.21 5.38 4.53
C SER A 250 7.37 4.23 5.52
N GLU A 251 6.95 4.40 6.78
CA GLU A 251 6.98 3.35 7.80
C GLU A 251 5.86 2.31 7.62
N GLN A 252 4.70 2.74 7.15
CA GLN A 252 3.50 1.90 6.97
C GLN A 252 2.90 2.04 5.56
N PRO A 253 3.66 1.75 4.49
CA PRO A 253 3.19 1.90 3.11
C PRO A 253 2.00 1.01 2.76
N VAL A 254 1.77 -0.09 3.45
CA VAL A 254 0.57 -0.93 3.30
C VAL A 254 -0.73 -0.12 3.45
N ARG A 255 -0.72 0.99 4.21
CA ARG A 255 -1.87 1.90 4.36
C ARG A 255 -2.13 2.77 3.13
N THR A 256 -1.24 2.78 2.15
CA THR A 256 -1.37 3.57 0.91
C THR A 256 -1.82 2.73 -0.29
N ILE A 257 -1.94 1.42 -0.13
CA ILE A 257 -2.44 0.51 -1.17
C ILE A 257 -3.89 0.85 -1.48
N LEU A 258 -4.22 1.06 -2.76
CA LEU A 258 -5.52 1.55 -3.24
C LEU A 258 -5.90 2.96 -2.76
N SER A 259 -4.92 3.81 -2.41
CA SER A 259 -5.20 5.18 -1.95
C SER A 259 -5.73 6.12 -3.04
N GLY A 260 -5.38 5.91 -4.31
CA GLY A 260 -5.94 6.65 -5.46
C GLY A 260 -7.45 6.45 -5.55
N PRO A 261 -7.95 5.21 -5.76
CA PRO A 261 -9.37 4.90 -5.74
C PRO A 261 -10.10 5.39 -4.47
N ALA A 262 -9.47 5.25 -3.30
CA ALA A 262 -10.02 5.74 -2.03
C ALA A 262 -10.25 7.26 -2.06
N GLY A 263 -9.31 8.03 -2.63
CA GLY A 263 -9.44 9.47 -2.83
C GLY A 263 -10.62 9.83 -3.75
N GLY A 264 -10.81 9.05 -4.83
CA GLY A 264 -11.95 9.18 -5.74
C GLY A 264 -13.30 8.99 -5.04
N VAL A 265 -13.42 7.94 -4.22
CA VAL A 265 -14.64 7.68 -3.43
C VAL A 265 -14.93 8.81 -2.44
N VAL A 266 -13.91 9.30 -1.71
CA VAL A 266 -14.07 10.43 -0.77
C VAL A 266 -14.53 11.69 -1.49
N GLY A 267 -13.91 12.01 -2.63
CA GLY A 267 -14.29 13.18 -3.43
C GLY A 267 -15.72 13.10 -4.00
N ALA A 268 -16.09 11.94 -4.55
CA ALA A 268 -17.42 11.69 -5.08
C ALA A 268 -18.49 11.76 -3.99
N PHE A 269 -18.24 11.14 -2.83
CA PHE A 269 -19.16 11.17 -1.69
C PHE A 269 -19.36 12.60 -1.18
N HIS A 270 -18.27 13.36 -1.00
CA HIS A 270 -18.36 14.76 -0.58
C HIS A 270 -19.19 15.63 -1.56
N THR A 271 -18.96 15.45 -2.86
CA THR A 271 -19.70 16.15 -3.91
C THR A 271 -21.19 15.76 -3.91
N GLY A 272 -21.48 14.46 -3.77
CA GLY A 272 -22.85 13.95 -3.65
C GLY A 272 -23.59 14.54 -2.46
N MET A 273 -22.93 14.58 -1.29
CA MET A 273 -23.48 15.20 -0.09
C MET A 273 -23.82 16.69 -0.28
N GLN A 274 -22.91 17.45 -0.91
CA GLN A 274 -23.15 18.87 -1.23
C GLN A 274 -24.30 19.08 -2.22
N ALA A 275 -24.49 18.14 -3.14
CA ALA A 275 -25.59 18.17 -4.11
C ALA A 275 -26.93 17.65 -3.54
N GLY A 276 -26.97 17.19 -2.29
CA GLY A 276 -28.16 16.66 -1.63
C GLY A 276 -28.45 15.17 -1.91
N PHE A 277 -27.46 14.44 -2.42
CA PHE A 277 -27.54 12.99 -2.68
C PHE A 277 -26.63 12.21 -1.72
N PRO A 278 -27.10 11.83 -0.54
CA PRO A 278 -26.29 11.09 0.43
C PRO A 278 -26.05 9.62 0.05
N ASP A 279 -26.95 9.03 -0.74
CA ASP A 279 -26.88 7.65 -1.20
C ASP A 279 -26.38 7.62 -2.62
N ILE A 280 -25.12 7.23 -2.80
CA ILE A 280 -24.46 7.20 -4.13
C ILE A 280 -23.76 5.88 -4.37
N ILE A 281 -23.57 5.57 -5.65
CA ILE A 281 -22.60 4.60 -6.14
C ILE A 281 -21.52 5.38 -6.85
N THR A 282 -20.27 5.21 -6.44
CA THR A 282 -19.13 5.78 -7.16
C THR A 282 -18.71 4.83 -8.27
N LEU A 283 -18.26 5.36 -9.39
CA LEU A 283 -17.76 4.59 -10.53
C LEU A 283 -16.58 5.35 -11.12
N ASP A 284 -15.39 4.77 -11.00
CA ASP A 284 -14.15 5.27 -11.58
C ASP A 284 -13.65 4.31 -12.63
N MET A 285 -13.80 4.67 -13.90
CA MET A 285 -13.40 3.82 -15.03
C MET A 285 -12.09 4.32 -15.62
N GLY A 286 -11.01 3.58 -15.37
CA GLY A 286 -9.72 3.74 -16.04
C GLY A 286 -9.66 3.03 -17.39
N GLY A 287 -8.45 2.91 -17.95
CA GLY A 287 -8.21 2.19 -19.20
C GLY A 287 -8.37 0.67 -19.08
N THR A 288 -8.01 0.10 -17.95
CA THR A 288 -7.90 -1.37 -17.71
C THR A 288 -8.85 -1.91 -16.66
N SER A 289 -9.34 -1.08 -15.75
CA SER A 289 -10.20 -1.49 -14.63
C SER A 289 -11.24 -0.42 -14.33
N THR A 290 -12.25 -0.81 -13.58
CA THR A 290 -13.30 0.07 -13.06
C THR A 290 -13.44 -0.19 -11.57
N ASP A 291 -13.31 0.85 -10.78
CA ASP A 291 -13.47 0.84 -9.33
C ASP A 291 -14.86 1.35 -8.94
N VAL A 292 -15.56 0.57 -8.13
CA VAL A 292 -16.93 0.86 -7.70
C VAL A 292 -17.02 0.79 -6.18
N SER A 293 -17.67 1.78 -5.57
CA SER A 293 -17.97 1.77 -4.13
C SER A 293 -19.42 2.17 -3.87
N LEU A 294 -20.05 1.50 -2.91
CA LEU A 294 -21.41 1.80 -2.46
C LEU A 294 -21.37 2.64 -1.20
N CYS A 295 -21.92 3.84 -1.26
CA CYS A 295 -21.96 4.81 -0.15
C CYS A 295 -23.41 5.12 0.26
N PRO A 296 -24.05 4.28 1.13
CA PRO A 296 -25.41 4.54 1.62
C PRO A 296 -25.37 5.52 2.82
N GLY A 297 -25.34 6.80 2.54
CA GLY A 297 -25.22 7.86 3.55
C GLY A 297 -23.87 7.94 4.26
N LEU A 298 -22.94 7.01 4.00
CA LEU A 298 -21.61 6.96 4.59
C LEU A 298 -20.63 6.19 3.67
N ILE A 299 -19.35 6.46 3.83
CA ILE A 299 -18.30 5.68 3.17
C ILE A 299 -18.05 4.41 3.99
N LYS A 300 -18.26 3.24 3.38
CA LYS A 300 -17.99 1.95 4.03
C LYS A 300 -16.51 1.66 4.08
N GLN A 301 -16.08 1.05 5.17
CA GLN A 301 -14.71 0.57 5.37
C GLN A 301 -14.70 -0.92 5.68
N THR A 302 -13.60 -1.58 5.32
CA THR A 302 -13.30 -2.97 5.64
C THR A 302 -11.90 -3.08 6.25
N THR A 303 -11.69 -4.05 7.11
CA THR A 303 -10.37 -4.46 7.61
C THR A 303 -9.95 -5.82 7.04
N SER A 304 -10.64 -6.29 6.01
CA SER A 304 -10.46 -7.63 5.43
C SER A 304 -10.47 -7.50 3.90
N ALA A 305 -9.41 -6.89 3.37
CA ALA A 305 -9.21 -6.77 1.93
C ALA A 305 -8.26 -7.85 1.41
N ASN A 306 -8.44 -8.22 0.14
CA ASN A 306 -7.50 -9.06 -0.61
C ASN A 306 -7.05 -8.27 -1.83
N VAL A 307 -5.75 -8.02 -1.96
CA VAL A 307 -5.16 -7.27 -3.07
C VAL A 307 -4.13 -8.14 -3.76
N GLY A 308 -4.37 -8.50 -5.02
CA GLY A 308 -3.47 -9.37 -5.78
C GLY A 308 -3.31 -10.79 -5.20
N GLY A 309 -4.28 -11.28 -4.43
CA GLY A 309 -4.20 -12.58 -3.75
C GLY A 309 -3.63 -12.53 -2.32
N TYR A 310 -3.21 -11.35 -1.86
CA TYR A 310 -2.64 -11.16 -0.52
C TYR A 310 -3.64 -10.52 0.43
N PRO A 311 -3.97 -11.15 1.57
CA PRO A 311 -4.83 -10.55 2.57
C PRO A 311 -4.12 -9.39 3.28
N ILE A 312 -4.84 -8.28 3.42
CA ILE A 312 -4.37 -7.05 4.07
C ILE A 312 -5.39 -6.65 5.14
N GLY A 313 -4.94 -6.57 6.39
CA GLY A 313 -5.80 -6.31 7.56
C GLY A 313 -5.94 -4.83 7.94
N VAL A 314 -5.28 -3.89 7.25
CA VAL A 314 -5.42 -2.46 7.58
C VAL A 314 -6.76 -1.91 7.12
N PRO A 315 -7.33 -0.87 7.80
CA PRO A 315 -8.57 -0.25 7.37
C PRO A 315 -8.47 0.33 5.95
N MET A 316 -9.43 -0.02 5.10
CA MET A 316 -9.54 0.41 3.71
C MET A 316 -10.97 0.78 3.38
N ILE A 317 -11.19 1.72 2.46
CA ILE A 317 -12.51 1.92 1.86
C ILE A 317 -12.91 0.66 1.11
N GLU A 318 -14.16 0.24 1.25
CA GLU A 318 -14.70 -0.91 0.52
C GLU A 318 -14.89 -0.55 -0.94
N ILE A 319 -13.95 -0.99 -1.77
CA ILE A 319 -13.93 -0.78 -3.22
C ILE A 319 -13.95 -2.12 -3.91
N HIS A 320 -14.82 -2.27 -4.90
CA HIS A 320 -14.88 -3.44 -5.76
C HIS A 320 -14.29 -3.08 -7.12
N THR A 321 -13.20 -3.73 -7.48
CA THR A 321 -12.52 -3.52 -8.76
C THR A 321 -12.98 -4.57 -9.76
N VAL A 322 -13.47 -4.13 -10.90
CA VAL A 322 -13.80 -4.97 -12.07
C VAL A 322 -12.66 -4.85 -13.07
N GLY A 323 -12.12 -5.98 -13.52
CA GLY A 323 -11.05 -6.07 -14.52
C GLY A 323 -11.51 -5.73 -15.94
N ALA A 324 -12.33 -4.68 -16.08
CA ALA A 324 -12.81 -4.16 -17.35
C ALA A 324 -12.84 -2.64 -17.28
N GLY A 325 -12.20 -1.97 -18.23
CA GLY A 325 -12.13 -0.51 -18.35
C GLY A 325 -12.34 -0.06 -19.81
N GLY A 326 -12.09 1.23 -20.07
CA GLY A 326 -12.32 1.83 -21.39
C GLY A 326 -11.50 1.23 -22.54
N GLY A 327 -10.35 0.61 -22.23
CA GLY A 327 -9.51 -0.09 -23.22
C GLY A 327 -9.75 -1.59 -23.31
N SER A 328 -10.66 -2.16 -22.52
CA SER A 328 -10.87 -3.61 -22.47
C SER A 328 -11.42 -4.17 -23.79
N ILE A 329 -10.89 -5.32 -24.18
CA ILE A 329 -11.31 -6.05 -25.38
C ILE A 329 -12.49 -6.94 -25.03
N ALA A 330 -13.56 -6.82 -25.81
CA ALA A 330 -14.71 -7.68 -25.71
C ALA A 330 -14.58 -8.83 -26.73
N HIS A 331 -14.81 -10.08 -26.30
CA HIS A 331 -14.79 -11.25 -27.17
C HIS A 331 -15.89 -12.23 -26.76
N ILE A 332 -16.20 -13.16 -27.65
CA ILE A 332 -17.10 -14.27 -27.35
C ILE A 332 -16.24 -15.50 -27.04
N ASP A 333 -16.43 -16.06 -25.85
CA ASP A 333 -15.71 -17.25 -25.43
C ASP A 333 -16.16 -18.52 -26.17
N SER A 334 -15.47 -19.63 -25.92
CA SER A 334 -15.79 -20.95 -26.54
C SER A 334 -17.17 -21.47 -26.15
N GLY A 335 -17.79 -20.97 -25.10
CA GLY A 335 -19.14 -21.29 -24.64
C GLY A 335 -20.23 -20.39 -25.26
N GLY A 336 -19.86 -19.37 -26.03
CA GLY A 336 -20.77 -18.41 -26.65
C GLY A 336 -21.16 -17.23 -25.72
N ALA A 337 -20.50 -17.06 -24.56
CA ALA A 337 -20.74 -15.93 -23.67
C ALA A 337 -19.89 -14.73 -24.06
N LEU A 338 -20.47 -13.51 -23.93
CA LEU A 338 -19.74 -12.27 -24.10
C LEU A 338 -18.86 -12.01 -22.86
N THR A 339 -17.55 -11.95 -23.06
CA THR A 339 -16.56 -11.64 -22.03
C THR A 339 -15.90 -10.30 -22.35
N VAL A 340 -15.70 -9.45 -21.32
CA VAL A 340 -15.03 -8.16 -21.44
C VAL A 340 -13.86 -8.12 -20.48
N GLY A 341 -12.64 -7.89 -21.01
CA GLY A 341 -11.40 -8.05 -20.25
C GLY A 341 -11.08 -9.53 -19.95
N PRO A 342 -9.96 -9.83 -19.26
CA PRO A 342 -8.95 -8.88 -18.77
C PRO A 342 -8.04 -8.28 -19.86
N GLU A 343 -8.12 -8.77 -21.10
CA GLU A 343 -7.33 -8.22 -22.22
C GLU A 343 -7.74 -6.78 -22.50
N SER A 344 -6.73 -5.92 -22.76
CA SER A 344 -6.91 -4.49 -23.00
C SER A 344 -6.05 -4.03 -24.18
N ALA A 345 -6.59 -3.13 -24.98
CA ALA A 345 -5.86 -2.41 -26.02
C ALA A 345 -4.90 -1.34 -25.45
N GLY A 346 -4.93 -1.13 -24.14
CA GLY A 346 -4.20 -0.07 -23.45
C GLY A 346 -5.01 1.23 -23.38
N ALA A 347 -4.33 2.34 -23.06
CA ALA A 347 -4.91 3.68 -22.97
C ALA A 347 -4.40 4.58 -24.10
#